data_6398a18e4477a57ea358a05763998ab8
#
_entry.id   6398a18e4477a57ea358a05763998ab8
#
_cell.length_a   1.000
_cell.length_b   1.000
_cell.length_c   1.000
_cell.angle_alpha   90.00
_cell.angle_beta   90.00
_cell.angle_gamma   90.00
#
_symmetry.space_group_name_H-M   'P 1'
#
loop_
_entity.id
_entity.type
_entity.pdbx_description
1 polymer ?
#
loop_
_entity_poly.entity_id
_entity_poly.type
_entity_poly.pdbx_seq_one_letter_code
_entity_poly.pdbx_strand_id
1 'polypeptide(L)'
;IDEKFDDISTLKMINDAVFSDFDNDGDQDLIVVGEWMPVTFFENKDNKFYQKKIKGVSNINGWFQTITASDLDEDGSVDYIIGNWGKNNKFHPTKEKPLHIYADYFDDNSSFDIALSKVSKTGDLLPIRGKECSTQQTPFLGDKVKTFKEFATSTMPEIYGSKKLEKASHFE
;
A
#
# COMPACT_ATOMS: atom_id res chain seq x y z
N ILE A 1 -9.87 20.91 2.04
CA ILE A 1 -10.06 19.55 1.44
C ILE A 1 -10.95 18.74 2.35
N ASP A 2 -10.69 18.74 3.66
CA ASP A 2 -11.37 17.90 4.65
C ASP A 2 -12.90 18.16 4.76
N GLU A 3 -13.37 19.37 4.42
CA GLU A 3 -14.80 19.69 4.45
C GLU A 3 -15.61 18.99 3.35
N LYS A 4 -14.95 18.54 2.27
CA LYS A 4 -15.59 17.88 1.12
C LYS A 4 -15.51 16.36 1.15
N PHE A 5 -14.63 15.79 1.97
CA PHE A 5 -14.44 14.35 2.07
C PHE A 5 -14.78 13.86 3.47
N ASP A 6 -15.54 12.78 3.55
CA ASP A 6 -15.92 12.15 4.81
C ASP A 6 -14.69 11.54 5.52
N ASP A 7 -13.92 10.74 4.81
CA ASP A 7 -12.69 10.15 5.34
C ASP A 7 -11.67 9.89 4.24
N ILE A 8 -10.61 10.69 4.22
CA ILE A 8 -9.45 10.49 3.34
C ILE A 8 -8.24 9.91 4.07
N SER A 9 -8.35 9.69 5.39
CA SER A 9 -7.24 9.18 6.21
C SER A 9 -6.83 7.75 5.84
N THR A 10 -7.73 7.00 5.21
CA THR A 10 -7.48 5.64 4.74
C THR A 10 -6.68 5.57 3.45
N LEU A 11 -6.57 6.69 2.72
CA LEU A 11 -5.78 6.77 1.50
C LEU A 11 -4.29 6.72 1.83
N LYS A 12 -3.55 6.00 1.01
CA LYS A 12 -2.11 5.80 1.17
C LYS A 12 -1.35 6.55 0.08
N MET A 13 -0.58 5.87 -0.72
CA MET A 13 0.19 6.46 -1.81
C MET A 13 -0.65 6.47 -3.08
N ILE A 14 -1.36 7.57 -3.30
CA ILE A 14 -2.23 7.75 -4.47
C ILE A 14 -1.35 7.92 -5.72
N ASN A 15 -1.65 7.17 -6.77
CA ASN A 15 -0.99 7.27 -8.06
C ASN A 15 -1.90 7.88 -9.13
N ASP A 16 -3.20 7.57 -9.10
CA ASP A 16 -4.13 8.05 -10.11
C ASP A 16 -5.56 8.09 -9.59
N ALA A 17 -6.42 8.85 -10.27
CA ALA A 17 -7.84 8.97 -9.95
C ALA A 17 -8.66 9.31 -11.19
N VAL A 18 -9.93 8.92 -11.19
CA VAL A 18 -10.87 9.25 -12.27
C VAL A 18 -12.19 9.72 -11.67
N PHE A 19 -12.78 10.72 -12.30
CA PHE A 19 -14.17 11.10 -12.07
C PHE A 19 -15.07 10.28 -12.99
N SER A 20 -16.11 9.65 -12.43
CA SER A 20 -17.08 8.84 -13.15
C SER A 20 -18.32 8.65 -12.31
N ASP A 21 -19.47 8.64 -12.92
CA ASP A 21 -20.76 8.30 -12.29
C ASP A 21 -20.82 6.76 -12.18
N PHE A 22 -20.35 6.19 -11.05
CA PHE A 22 -20.25 4.73 -10.90
C PHE A 22 -21.55 4.08 -10.40
N ASP A 23 -22.48 4.87 -9.86
CA ASP A 23 -23.76 4.38 -9.36
C ASP A 23 -24.98 4.84 -10.17
N ASN A 24 -24.73 5.56 -11.27
CA ASN A 24 -25.71 6.05 -12.25
C ASN A 24 -26.76 7.00 -11.62
N ASP A 25 -26.36 7.83 -10.69
CA ASP A 25 -27.23 8.82 -10.07
C ASP A 25 -27.20 10.20 -10.76
N GLY A 26 -26.30 10.38 -11.71
CA GLY A 26 -26.12 11.60 -12.53
C GLY A 26 -25.04 12.53 -12.02
N ASP A 27 -24.43 12.26 -10.88
CA ASP A 27 -23.33 13.01 -10.32
C ASP A 27 -21.97 12.40 -10.70
N GLN A 28 -20.91 13.20 -10.67
CA GLN A 28 -19.56 12.70 -10.86
C GLN A 28 -18.95 12.29 -9.53
N ASP A 29 -18.71 11.00 -9.38
CA ASP A 29 -18.02 10.39 -8.26
C ASP A 29 -16.52 10.40 -8.45
N LEU A 30 -15.77 10.02 -7.42
CA LEU A 30 -14.32 9.90 -7.47
C LEU A 30 -13.86 8.49 -7.16
N ILE A 31 -13.05 7.91 -8.06
CA ILE A 31 -12.40 6.62 -7.84
C ILE A 31 -10.90 6.84 -7.78
N VAL A 32 -10.27 6.37 -6.71
CA VAL A 32 -8.85 6.59 -6.41
C VAL A 32 -8.11 5.25 -6.37
N VAL A 33 -6.95 5.21 -7.00
CA VAL A 33 -6.05 4.05 -7.00
C VAL A 33 -4.64 4.45 -6.55
N GLY A 34 -3.95 3.51 -5.92
CA GLY A 34 -2.61 3.76 -5.43
C GLY A 34 -1.93 2.52 -4.86
N GLU A 35 -0.79 2.72 -4.21
CA GLU A 35 -0.03 1.64 -3.62
C GLU A 35 -0.43 1.41 -2.16
N TRP A 36 -0.41 0.12 -1.74
CA TRP A 36 -0.71 -0.32 -0.38
C TRP A 36 -2.14 0.02 0.07
N MET A 37 -3.04 0.16 -0.87
CA MET A 37 -4.44 0.48 -0.62
C MET A 37 -5.36 -0.26 -1.60
N PRO A 38 -6.63 -0.46 -1.25
CA PRO A 38 -7.62 -0.93 -2.21
C PRO A 38 -8.00 0.18 -3.19
N VAL A 39 -8.63 -0.22 -4.30
CA VAL A 39 -9.38 0.73 -5.13
C VAL A 39 -10.47 1.36 -4.26
N THR A 40 -10.42 2.67 -4.11
CA THR A 40 -11.29 3.41 -3.20
C THR A 40 -12.28 4.26 -3.97
N PHE A 41 -13.55 4.07 -3.67
CA PHE A 41 -14.67 4.76 -4.29
C PHE A 41 -15.23 5.81 -3.33
N PHE A 42 -15.48 7.00 -3.83
CA PHE A 42 -16.14 8.07 -3.13
C PHE A 42 -17.38 8.51 -3.89
N GLU A 43 -18.56 8.24 -3.33
CA GLU A 43 -19.85 8.70 -3.82
C GLU A 43 -20.00 10.20 -3.57
N ASN A 44 -20.34 10.95 -4.59
CA ASN A 44 -20.64 12.38 -4.49
C ASN A 44 -22.10 12.58 -4.08
N LYS A 45 -22.31 13.33 -3.01
CA LYS A 45 -23.65 13.77 -2.58
C LYS A 45 -23.59 15.24 -2.23
N ASP A 46 -24.26 16.06 -2.99
CA ASP A 46 -24.31 17.52 -2.78
C ASP A 46 -22.91 18.15 -2.72
N ASN A 47 -22.00 17.75 -3.62
CA ASN A 47 -20.59 18.16 -3.66
C ASN A 47 -19.76 17.75 -2.43
N LYS A 48 -20.16 16.68 -1.73
CA LYS A 48 -19.40 16.01 -0.70
C LYS A 48 -19.16 14.56 -1.09
N PHE A 49 -17.96 14.07 -0.82
CA PHE A 49 -17.52 12.74 -1.19
C PHE A 49 -17.53 11.81 0.02
N TYR A 50 -18.29 10.72 -0.07
CA TYR A 50 -18.43 9.72 0.97
C TYR A 50 -17.84 8.40 0.53
N GLN A 51 -16.93 7.84 1.33
CA GLN A 51 -16.30 6.57 0.99
C GLN A 51 -17.34 5.45 0.90
N LYS A 52 -17.34 4.75 -0.23
CA LYS A 52 -18.23 3.64 -0.54
C LYS A 52 -17.45 2.32 -0.58
N LYS A 53 -17.95 1.30 0.10
CA LYS A 53 -17.38 -0.06 0.03
C LYS A 53 -18.05 -0.84 -1.10
N ILE A 54 -17.26 -1.19 -2.11
CA ILE A 54 -17.72 -2.02 -3.23
C ILE A 54 -17.32 -3.47 -2.97
N LYS A 55 -18.33 -4.36 -2.98
CA LYS A 55 -18.14 -5.79 -2.74
C LYS A 55 -17.18 -6.41 -3.77
N GLY A 56 -16.18 -7.14 -3.29
CA GLY A 56 -15.20 -7.81 -4.14
C GLY A 56 -14.03 -6.95 -4.60
N VAL A 57 -14.05 -5.62 -4.34
CA VAL A 57 -12.99 -4.68 -4.74
C VAL A 57 -12.34 -4.02 -3.54
N SER A 58 -13.13 -3.48 -2.61
CA SER A 58 -12.64 -2.65 -1.51
C SER A 58 -11.79 -3.37 -0.44
N ASN A 59 -11.58 -4.67 -0.58
CA ASN A 59 -10.74 -5.48 0.32
C ASN A 59 -9.50 -6.06 -0.37
N ILE A 60 -9.19 -5.59 -1.59
CA ILE A 60 -8.04 -6.06 -2.37
C ILE A 60 -7.01 -4.94 -2.41
N ASN A 61 -5.99 -5.05 -1.59
CA ASN A 61 -4.84 -4.16 -1.67
C ASN A 61 -3.99 -4.50 -2.89
N GLY A 62 -3.39 -3.47 -3.48
CA GLY A 62 -2.53 -3.64 -4.64
C GLY A 62 -1.52 -2.51 -4.78
N TRP A 63 -0.70 -2.62 -5.81
CA TRP A 63 0.16 -1.55 -6.29
C TRP A 63 -0.42 -1.02 -7.59
N PHE A 64 -1.57 -0.36 -7.44
CA PHE A 64 -2.30 0.19 -8.57
C PHE A 64 -1.63 1.46 -9.06
N GLN A 65 -1.41 1.55 -10.37
CA GLN A 65 -0.63 2.62 -11.00
C GLN A 65 -1.49 3.61 -11.77
N THR A 66 -2.59 3.13 -12.34
CA THR A 66 -3.46 3.95 -13.17
C THR A 66 -4.87 3.40 -13.21
N ILE A 67 -5.82 4.25 -13.52
CA ILE A 67 -7.22 3.90 -13.76
C ILE A 67 -7.74 4.66 -14.97
N THR A 68 -8.57 3.99 -15.77
CA THR A 68 -9.37 4.65 -16.81
C THR A 68 -10.78 4.09 -16.82
N ALA A 69 -11.72 4.91 -17.25
CA ALA A 69 -13.14 4.61 -17.31
C ALA A 69 -13.62 4.65 -18.77
N SER A 70 -14.36 3.66 -19.21
CA SER A 70 -14.98 3.59 -20.53
C SER A 70 -16.07 2.53 -20.53
N ASP A 71 -17.11 2.70 -21.32
CA ASP A 71 -18.03 1.62 -21.66
C ASP A 71 -17.34 0.74 -22.73
N LEU A 72 -16.83 -0.42 -22.33
CA LEU A 72 -15.99 -1.28 -23.19
C LEU A 72 -16.79 -2.28 -24.00
N ASP A 73 -17.94 -2.71 -23.50
CA ASP A 73 -18.80 -3.70 -24.15
C ASP A 73 -20.09 -3.09 -24.74
N GLU A 74 -20.21 -1.76 -24.69
CA GLU A 74 -21.31 -0.98 -25.25
C GLU A 74 -22.68 -1.32 -24.62
N ASP A 75 -22.69 -1.70 -23.32
CA ASP A 75 -23.90 -2.01 -22.58
C ASP A 75 -24.57 -0.77 -21.93
N GLY A 76 -23.92 0.39 -22.01
CA GLY A 76 -24.35 1.66 -21.43
C GLY A 76 -23.89 1.87 -20.00
N SER A 77 -23.14 0.94 -19.42
CA SER A 77 -22.50 1.08 -18.11
C SER A 77 -21.01 1.42 -18.26
N VAL A 78 -20.44 2.07 -17.27
CA VAL A 78 -19.01 2.41 -17.30
C VAL A 78 -18.19 1.29 -16.70
N ASP A 79 -17.23 0.79 -17.48
CA ASP A 79 -16.21 -0.15 -17.04
C ASP A 79 -14.95 0.56 -16.58
N TYR A 80 -14.17 -0.11 -15.73
CA TYR A 80 -12.91 0.43 -15.21
C TYR A 80 -11.75 -0.50 -15.51
N ILE A 81 -10.73 0.02 -16.21
CA ILE A 81 -9.46 -0.66 -16.40
C ILE A 81 -8.48 -0.10 -15.38
N ILE A 82 -7.94 -0.98 -14.53
CA ILE A 82 -7.01 -0.61 -13.48
C ILE A 82 -5.68 -1.31 -13.71
N GLY A 83 -4.63 -0.53 -13.93
CA GLY A 83 -3.26 -1.01 -14.04
C GLY A 83 -2.70 -1.35 -12.67
N ASN A 84 -2.19 -2.57 -12.50
CA ASN A 84 -1.50 -3.02 -11.28
C ASN A 84 -0.10 -3.52 -11.66
N TRP A 85 0.88 -3.31 -10.79
CA TRP A 85 2.23 -3.85 -11.01
C TRP A 85 2.25 -5.36 -11.18
N GLY A 86 1.23 -6.05 -10.70
CA GLY A 86 0.99 -7.46 -10.96
C GLY A 86 2.04 -8.39 -10.34
N LYS A 87 1.98 -9.67 -10.75
CA LYS A 87 2.84 -10.73 -10.21
C LYS A 87 4.18 -10.88 -10.93
N ASN A 88 4.38 -10.23 -12.08
CA ASN A 88 5.62 -10.29 -12.86
C ASN A 88 6.67 -9.32 -12.31
N ASN A 89 7.01 -9.44 -11.05
CA ASN A 89 8.03 -8.65 -10.37
C ASN A 89 8.90 -9.57 -9.48
N LYS A 90 10.04 -9.07 -9.03
CA LYS A 90 11.01 -9.83 -8.22
C LYS A 90 10.51 -10.27 -6.84
N PHE A 91 9.39 -9.77 -6.38
CA PHE A 91 8.89 -10.03 -5.03
C PHE A 91 7.90 -11.20 -4.98
N HIS A 92 7.18 -11.44 -6.08
CA HIS A 92 6.21 -12.52 -6.24
C HIS A 92 5.21 -12.65 -5.06
N PRO A 93 4.53 -11.56 -4.65
CA PRO A 93 3.55 -11.62 -3.57
C PRO A 93 2.36 -12.50 -3.95
N THR A 94 1.77 -13.14 -2.93
CA THR A 94 0.49 -13.86 -3.05
C THR A 94 -0.43 -13.44 -1.92
N LYS A 95 -1.70 -13.81 -1.99
CA LYS A 95 -2.66 -13.54 -0.91
C LYS A 95 -2.24 -14.17 0.42
N GLU A 96 -1.60 -15.36 0.37
CA GLU A 96 -1.12 -16.08 1.55
C GLU A 96 0.24 -15.60 2.03
N LYS A 97 0.98 -14.91 1.17
CA LYS A 97 2.31 -14.35 1.43
C LYS A 97 2.41 -12.95 0.85
N PRO A 98 1.70 -11.99 1.44
CA PRO A 98 1.77 -10.61 0.99
C PRO A 98 3.15 -10.00 1.25
N LEU A 99 3.41 -8.87 0.63
CA LEU A 99 4.47 -7.98 1.07
C LEU A 99 4.00 -7.18 2.27
N HIS A 100 4.93 -6.80 3.13
CA HIS A 100 4.64 -5.93 4.27
C HIS A 100 5.56 -4.70 4.22
N ILE A 101 5.00 -3.55 4.52
CA ILE A 101 5.75 -2.31 4.72
C ILE A 101 5.50 -1.80 6.13
N TYR A 102 6.58 -1.47 6.80
CA TYR A 102 6.57 -0.79 8.10
C TYR A 102 7.14 0.60 7.90
N ALA A 103 6.49 1.60 8.46
CA ALA A 103 6.90 2.99 8.31
C ALA A 103 6.83 3.72 9.66
N ASP A 104 7.97 4.24 10.12
CA ASP A 104 8.09 4.98 11.38
C ASP A 104 9.45 5.71 11.40
N TYR A 105 9.69 6.51 12.42
CA TYR A 105 11.01 7.00 12.78
C TYR A 105 11.74 5.91 13.58
N PHE A 106 12.43 4.99 12.87
CA PHE A 106 13.09 3.85 13.51
C PHE A 106 14.36 4.23 14.26
N ASP A 107 14.94 5.37 13.96
CA ASP A 107 16.09 5.95 14.66
C ASP A 107 15.84 7.41 15.05
N ASP A 108 16.82 8.03 15.68
CA ASP A 108 16.69 9.41 16.20
C ASP A 108 17.12 10.48 15.18
N ASN A 109 17.21 10.14 13.88
CA ASN A 109 17.72 11.07 12.86
C ASN A 109 16.67 12.01 12.26
N SER A 110 15.42 11.96 12.72
CA SER A 110 14.27 12.74 12.24
C SER A 110 13.85 12.44 10.78
N SER A 111 14.39 11.39 10.17
CA SER A 111 13.96 10.89 8.86
C SER A 111 12.90 9.80 9.03
N PHE A 112 11.85 9.88 8.22
CA PHE A 112 10.84 8.84 8.19
C PHE A 112 11.35 7.64 7.40
N ASP A 113 11.42 6.49 8.06
CA ASP A 113 12.00 5.27 7.53
C ASP A 113 10.95 4.31 7.01
N ILE A 114 11.34 3.53 5.99
CA ILE A 114 10.51 2.49 5.40
C ILE A 114 11.25 1.16 5.44
N ALA A 115 10.66 0.17 6.09
CA ALA A 115 11.16 -1.19 6.15
C ALA A 115 10.25 -2.16 5.41
N LEU A 116 10.69 -2.61 4.23
CA LEU A 116 9.95 -3.52 3.37
C LEU A 116 10.34 -4.97 3.67
N SER A 117 9.34 -5.84 3.83
CA SER A 117 9.55 -7.26 4.14
C SER A 117 8.65 -8.20 3.34
N LYS A 118 9.03 -9.45 3.31
CA LYS A 118 8.30 -10.56 2.70
C LYS A 118 8.14 -11.71 3.67
N VAL A 119 7.09 -12.50 3.47
CA VAL A 119 6.86 -13.73 4.21
C VAL A 119 7.78 -14.84 3.68
N SER A 120 8.58 -15.46 4.55
CA SER A 120 9.44 -16.59 4.23
C SER A 120 8.65 -17.89 4.00
N LYS A 121 9.36 -19.00 3.71
CA LYS A 121 8.73 -20.34 3.64
C LYS A 121 8.24 -20.82 5.01
N THR A 122 8.87 -20.36 6.08
CA THR A 122 8.54 -20.69 7.48
C THR A 122 7.49 -19.77 8.10
N GLY A 123 7.07 -18.71 7.40
CA GLY A 123 6.10 -17.73 7.90
C GLY A 123 6.75 -16.49 8.53
N ASP A 124 8.07 -16.47 8.68
CA ASP A 124 8.76 -15.34 9.27
C ASP A 124 8.83 -14.15 8.29
N LEU A 125 8.79 -12.93 8.81
CA LEU A 125 9.01 -11.72 8.03
C LEU A 125 10.50 -11.45 7.87
N LEU A 126 10.98 -11.48 6.64
CA LEU A 126 12.37 -11.20 6.30
C LEU A 126 12.51 -9.88 5.54
N PRO A 127 13.57 -9.10 5.76
CA PRO A 127 13.80 -7.86 5.04
C PRO A 127 14.01 -8.14 3.55
N ILE A 128 13.49 -7.26 2.70
CA ILE A 128 13.71 -7.33 1.24
C ILE A 128 14.92 -6.51 0.82
N ARG A 129 15.11 -5.33 1.42
CA ARG A 129 16.27 -4.49 1.16
C ARG A 129 17.53 -5.16 1.72
N GLY A 130 18.62 -5.08 0.97
CA GLY A 130 19.92 -5.57 1.43
C GLY A 130 20.47 -4.76 2.62
N LYS A 131 21.43 -5.35 3.34
CA LYS A 131 22.06 -4.74 4.53
C LYS A 131 22.56 -3.31 4.26
N GLU A 132 23.27 -3.06 3.16
CA GLU A 132 23.79 -1.73 2.83
C GLU A 132 22.69 -0.68 2.74
N CYS A 133 21.67 -0.92 1.90
CA CYS A 133 20.56 0.02 1.74
C CYS A 133 19.82 0.26 3.06
N SER A 134 19.63 -0.80 3.87
CA SER A 134 18.95 -0.71 5.16
C SER A 134 19.77 0.09 6.18
N THR A 135 21.09 -0.12 6.23
CA THR A 135 21.98 0.61 7.16
C THR A 135 22.26 2.05 6.74
N GLN A 136 22.18 2.36 5.44
CA GLN A 136 22.24 3.75 4.98
C GLN A 136 21.02 4.55 5.40
N GLN A 137 19.84 3.95 5.32
CA GLN A 137 18.60 4.57 5.76
C GLN A 137 18.48 4.60 7.29
N THR A 138 18.86 3.51 7.96
CA THR A 138 18.69 3.31 9.40
C THR A 138 20.02 2.86 10.01
N PRO A 139 20.93 3.80 10.35
CA PRO A 139 22.33 3.51 10.72
C PRO A 139 22.51 2.56 11.89
N PHE A 140 21.65 2.58 12.93
CA PHE A 140 21.77 1.69 14.08
C PHE A 140 21.74 0.20 13.72
N LEU A 141 21.17 -0.16 12.56
CA LEU A 141 21.16 -1.55 12.08
C LEU A 141 22.57 -2.07 11.80
N GLY A 142 23.51 -1.19 11.41
CA GLY A 142 24.91 -1.53 11.21
C GLY A 142 25.63 -1.92 12.50
N ASP A 143 25.18 -1.38 13.62
CA ASP A 143 25.71 -1.76 14.95
C ASP A 143 25.09 -3.05 15.47
N LYS A 144 23.86 -3.31 15.16
CA LYS A 144 23.11 -4.47 15.63
C LYS A 144 23.43 -5.74 14.83
N VAL A 145 23.56 -5.62 13.52
CA VAL A 145 23.79 -6.75 12.60
C VAL A 145 25.06 -6.51 11.79
N LYS A 146 26.16 -7.19 12.15
CA LYS A 146 27.50 -6.89 11.63
C LYS A 146 27.76 -7.46 10.25
N THR A 147 27.24 -8.63 9.92
CA THR A 147 27.56 -9.32 8.66
C THR A 147 26.37 -9.38 7.70
N PHE A 148 26.66 -9.49 6.40
CA PHE A 148 25.61 -9.71 5.38
C PHE A 148 24.87 -11.03 5.59
N LYS A 149 25.58 -12.08 6.00
CA LYS A 149 25.01 -13.39 6.28
C LYS A 149 23.99 -13.32 7.42
N GLU A 150 24.38 -12.71 8.51
CA GLU A 150 23.51 -12.49 9.67
C GLU A 150 22.26 -11.70 9.27
N PHE A 151 22.42 -10.58 8.55
CA PHE A 151 21.31 -9.78 8.09
C PHE A 151 20.33 -10.58 7.19
N ALA A 152 20.86 -11.39 6.26
CA ALA A 152 20.07 -12.18 5.33
C ALA A 152 19.24 -13.30 5.99
N THR A 153 19.62 -13.70 7.19
CA THR A 153 18.94 -14.77 7.97
C THR A 153 18.11 -14.22 9.13
N SER A 154 18.23 -12.93 9.45
CA SER A 154 17.48 -12.32 10.56
C SER A 154 16.09 -11.91 10.12
N THR A 155 15.15 -12.07 11.04
CA THR A 155 13.75 -11.62 10.87
C THR A 155 13.62 -10.11 11.11
N MET A 156 12.51 -9.53 10.67
CA MET A 156 12.19 -8.13 10.93
C MET A 156 12.22 -7.78 12.43
N PRO A 157 11.61 -8.55 13.34
CA PRO A 157 11.70 -8.29 14.78
C PRO A 157 13.13 -8.36 15.34
N GLU A 158 13.97 -9.26 14.83
CA GLU A 158 15.37 -9.35 15.24
C GLU A 158 16.18 -8.15 14.80
N ILE A 159 15.90 -7.58 13.62
CA ILE A 159 16.61 -6.43 13.05
C ILE A 159 16.11 -5.12 13.65
N TYR A 160 14.81 -4.82 13.54
CA TYR A 160 14.23 -3.55 13.94
C TYR A 160 13.76 -3.52 15.40
N GLY A 161 13.46 -4.69 16.00
CA GLY A 161 12.91 -4.84 17.33
C GLY A 161 11.38 -4.90 17.33
N SER A 162 10.80 -5.88 18.02
CA SER A 162 9.34 -6.10 18.04
C SER A 162 8.55 -4.87 18.47
N LYS A 163 8.98 -4.17 19.54
CA LYS A 163 8.29 -2.98 20.05
C LYS A 163 8.25 -1.81 19.07
N LYS A 164 9.27 -1.65 18.22
CA LYS A 164 9.31 -0.61 17.20
C LYS A 164 8.36 -0.96 16.06
N LEU A 165 8.36 -2.22 15.61
CA LEU A 165 7.46 -2.70 14.57
C LEU A 165 5.98 -2.66 14.99
N GLU A 166 5.67 -2.95 16.25
CA GLU A 166 4.31 -2.86 16.80
C GLU A 166 3.75 -1.43 16.79
N LYS A 167 4.62 -0.42 16.91
CA LYS A 167 4.24 1.00 16.89
C LYS A 167 4.20 1.59 15.49
N ALA A 168 4.96 1.01 14.56
CA ALA A 168 5.06 1.51 13.20
C ALA A 168 3.73 1.39 12.45
N SER A 169 3.48 2.31 11.54
CA SER A 169 2.44 2.13 10.53
C SER A 169 2.76 0.89 9.70
N HIS A 170 1.81 -0.03 9.59
CA HIS A 170 1.99 -1.30 8.91
C HIS A 170 0.91 -1.50 7.85
N PHE A 171 1.34 -1.91 6.64
CA PHE A 171 0.45 -2.21 5.51
C PHE A 171 0.89 -3.52 4.83
N GLU A 172 -0.08 -4.24 4.26
CA GLU A 172 0.10 -5.48 3.51
C GLU A 172 -0.84 -5.59 2.30
#